data_9fe7c59d18a0d053e9e0b49d1192420f
#
_entry.id   9fe7c59d18a0d053e9e0b49d1192420f
#
_cell.length_a   1.000
_cell.length_b   1.000
_cell.length_c   1.000
_cell.angle_alpha   90.00
_cell.angle_beta   90.00
_cell.angle_gamma   90.00
#
_symmetry.space_group_name_H-M   'P 1'
#
loop_
_entity.id
_entity.type
_entity.pdbx_description
1 polymer ?
#
loop_
_entity_poly.entity_id
_entity_poly.type
_entity_poly.pdbx_seq_one_letter_code
_entity_poly.pdbx_strand_id
1 'polypeptide(L)'
;IKEISKILKTNENTVKTKEIIASCIWKVDEFDNPDKNRLKIDSEVSTDEDKEEFISILKNGEATKDMKSKYADTYRFFEGKIQEFLNEYPSYFAFLPNRVLKNCILLPIEAESQDTALRIFSTKNDRGKPLSDTDIFKAQLYKYYSLKGEKDEFIVRWKELELLSEQIFSSQSGSPMDELFTKYMYYLRAKQGNRKTT
;
A
#
# COMPACT_ATOMS: atom_id res chain seq x y z
N ILE A 1 -12.89 -21.41 -4.99
CA ILE A 1 -12.14 -20.86 -6.14
C ILE A 1 -11.25 -21.93 -6.79
N LYS A 2 -10.47 -22.73 -6.02
CA LYS A 2 -9.62 -23.81 -6.59
C LYS A 2 -10.43 -24.89 -7.32
N GLU A 3 -11.62 -25.27 -6.83
CA GLU A 3 -12.50 -26.23 -7.52
C GLU A 3 -13.18 -25.64 -8.75
N ILE A 4 -13.68 -24.40 -8.64
CA ILE A 4 -14.27 -23.68 -9.79
C ILE A 4 -13.19 -23.44 -10.87
N SER A 5 -11.95 -23.13 -10.47
CA SER A 5 -10.80 -23.03 -11.37
C SER A 5 -10.45 -24.35 -12.07
N LYS A 6 -10.75 -25.51 -11.47
CA LYS A 6 -10.62 -26.82 -12.14
C LYS A 6 -11.68 -27.06 -13.21
N ILE A 7 -12.91 -26.64 -12.94
CA ILE A 7 -14.04 -26.76 -13.90
C ILE A 7 -13.87 -25.78 -15.07
N LEU A 8 -13.31 -24.60 -14.81
CA LEU A 8 -13.10 -23.54 -15.82
C LEU A 8 -11.76 -23.67 -16.59
N LYS A 9 -10.99 -24.72 -16.37
CA LYS A 9 -9.67 -24.93 -17.02
C LYS A 9 -9.72 -25.06 -18.55
N THR A 10 -10.91 -25.20 -19.13
CA THR A 10 -11.10 -25.52 -20.56
C THR A 10 -11.83 -24.44 -21.36
N ASN A 11 -12.18 -23.28 -20.76
CA ASN A 11 -12.87 -22.22 -21.48
C ASN A 11 -11.86 -21.14 -21.92
N GLU A 12 -11.79 -20.88 -23.24
CA GLU A 12 -10.91 -19.85 -23.83
C GLU A 12 -11.06 -18.47 -23.18
N ASN A 13 -12.28 -18.10 -22.81
CA ASN A 13 -12.55 -16.81 -22.13
C ASN A 13 -11.89 -16.74 -20.75
N THR A 14 -11.79 -17.87 -20.05
CA THR A 14 -11.12 -17.94 -18.74
C THR A 14 -9.61 -17.84 -18.88
N VAL A 15 -9.05 -18.45 -19.94
CA VAL A 15 -7.61 -18.34 -20.25
C VAL A 15 -7.25 -16.88 -20.54
N LYS A 16 -7.98 -16.22 -21.44
CA LYS A 16 -7.78 -14.80 -21.75
C LYS A 16 -7.91 -13.90 -20.53
N THR A 17 -8.90 -14.16 -19.66
CA THR A 17 -9.06 -13.38 -18.42
C THR A 17 -7.87 -13.56 -17.49
N LYS A 18 -7.33 -14.79 -17.37
CA LYS A 18 -6.11 -15.04 -16.56
C LYS A 18 -4.90 -14.33 -17.13
N GLU A 19 -4.72 -14.33 -18.44
CA GLU A 19 -3.63 -13.62 -19.11
C GLU A 19 -3.71 -12.11 -18.88
N ILE A 20 -4.90 -11.52 -19.01
CA ILE A 20 -5.13 -10.10 -18.73
C ILE A 20 -4.81 -9.78 -17.28
N ILE A 21 -5.27 -10.58 -16.31
CA ILE A 21 -4.95 -10.38 -14.89
C ILE A 21 -3.45 -10.53 -14.65
N ALA A 22 -2.81 -11.55 -15.22
CA ALA A 22 -1.38 -11.77 -15.10
C ALA A 22 -0.59 -10.58 -15.67
N SER A 23 -1.00 -10.02 -16.80
CA SER A 23 -0.37 -8.83 -17.40
C SER A 23 -0.58 -7.56 -16.57
N CYS A 24 -1.53 -7.50 -15.64
CA CYS A 24 -1.66 -6.39 -14.70
C CYS A 24 -0.63 -6.47 -13.55
N ILE A 25 -0.20 -7.67 -13.18
CA ILE A 25 0.70 -7.93 -12.06
C ILE A 25 2.16 -7.99 -12.52
N TRP A 26 2.42 -8.67 -13.65
CA TRP A 26 3.74 -8.97 -14.14
C TRP A 26 4.12 -8.09 -15.34
N LYS A 27 5.40 -7.78 -15.47
CA LYS A 27 5.93 -7.23 -16.73
C LYS A 27 5.81 -8.31 -17.80
N VAL A 28 5.67 -7.89 -19.04
CA VAL A 28 5.63 -8.81 -20.19
C VAL A 28 6.99 -8.87 -20.87
N ASP A 29 7.26 -9.99 -21.53
CA ASP A 29 8.41 -10.16 -22.41
C ASP A 29 8.15 -9.57 -23.80
N GLU A 30 9.08 -9.76 -24.74
CA GLU A 30 8.98 -9.29 -26.13
C GLU A 30 7.84 -9.96 -26.92
N PHE A 31 7.27 -11.03 -26.39
CA PHE A 31 6.15 -11.79 -26.98
C PHE A 31 4.83 -11.59 -26.23
N ASP A 32 4.72 -10.54 -25.39
CA ASP A 32 3.57 -10.26 -24.54
C ASP A 32 3.25 -11.35 -23.49
N ASN A 33 4.17 -12.27 -23.18
CA ASN A 33 3.98 -13.24 -22.12
C ASN A 33 4.35 -12.66 -20.76
N PRO A 34 3.55 -12.93 -19.71
CA PRO A 34 3.85 -12.44 -18.35
C PRO A 34 5.14 -13.06 -17.79
N ASP A 35 6.12 -12.23 -17.51
CA ASP A 35 7.37 -12.63 -16.83
C ASP A 35 7.15 -12.66 -15.31
N LYS A 36 6.91 -13.85 -14.77
CA LYS A 36 6.64 -14.06 -13.35
C LYS A 36 7.80 -13.72 -12.40
N ASN A 37 8.96 -13.34 -12.92
CA ASN A 37 10.07 -12.88 -12.11
C ASN A 37 10.10 -11.36 -11.95
N ARG A 38 9.32 -10.63 -12.75
CA ARG A 38 9.34 -9.16 -12.78
C ARG A 38 7.97 -8.56 -12.54
N LEU A 39 7.76 -8.05 -11.33
CA LEU A 39 6.53 -7.33 -10.98
C LEU A 39 6.45 -5.97 -11.69
N LYS A 40 5.23 -5.54 -12.02
CA LYS A 40 4.97 -4.17 -12.52
C LYS A 40 5.04 -3.12 -11.42
N ILE A 41 4.74 -3.51 -10.18
CA ILE A 41 4.71 -2.61 -9.03
C ILE A 41 5.94 -2.90 -8.18
N ASP A 42 6.72 -1.86 -7.93
CA ASP A 42 7.80 -1.85 -6.95
C ASP A 42 7.66 -0.58 -6.11
N SER A 43 7.66 -0.73 -4.78
CA SER A 43 7.59 0.39 -3.86
C SER A 43 8.96 0.60 -3.21
N GLU A 44 9.54 1.77 -3.40
CA GLU A 44 10.79 2.14 -2.75
C GLU A 44 10.59 2.59 -1.28
N VAL A 45 9.36 2.95 -0.91
CA VAL A 45 9.03 3.59 0.38
C VAL A 45 8.50 2.60 1.41
N SER A 46 8.14 1.39 0.97
CA SER A 46 7.65 0.31 1.82
C SER A 46 8.77 -0.25 2.69
N THR A 47 8.46 -0.61 3.93
CA THR A 47 9.41 -1.35 4.78
C THR A 47 9.72 -2.71 4.19
N ASP A 48 10.91 -3.26 4.43
CA ASP A 48 11.33 -4.51 3.82
C ASP A 48 10.39 -5.67 4.12
N GLU A 49 9.92 -5.81 5.36
CA GLU A 49 8.97 -6.87 5.75
C GLU A 49 7.60 -6.72 5.07
N ASP A 50 7.01 -5.53 5.07
CA ASP A 50 5.74 -5.26 4.40
C ASP A 50 5.87 -5.47 2.89
N LYS A 51 7.02 -5.12 2.31
CA LYS A 51 7.33 -5.32 0.91
C LYS A 51 7.47 -6.79 0.57
N GLU A 52 8.13 -7.57 1.41
CA GLU A 52 8.28 -9.02 1.23
C GLU A 52 6.93 -9.73 1.30
N GLU A 53 6.08 -9.41 2.28
CA GLU A 53 4.73 -9.95 2.37
C GLU A 53 3.89 -9.58 1.13
N PHE A 54 3.94 -8.32 0.68
CA PHE A 54 3.24 -7.87 -0.52
C PHE A 54 3.69 -8.62 -1.77
N ILE A 55 5.00 -8.79 -1.97
CA ILE A 55 5.57 -9.55 -3.07
C ILE A 55 5.13 -11.02 -2.99
N SER A 56 5.15 -11.61 -1.80
CA SER A 56 4.71 -12.99 -1.56
C SER A 56 3.23 -13.17 -1.92
N ILE A 57 2.37 -12.24 -1.51
CA ILE A 57 0.93 -12.26 -1.86
C ILE A 57 0.73 -12.19 -3.38
N LEU A 58 1.47 -11.30 -4.07
CA LEU A 58 1.36 -11.19 -5.52
C LEU A 58 1.82 -12.44 -6.25
N LYS A 59 2.88 -13.10 -5.77
CA LYS A 59 3.42 -14.32 -6.37
C LYS A 59 2.55 -15.55 -6.12
N ASN A 60 2.06 -15.69 -4.91
CA ASN A 60 1.36 -16.89 -4.45
C ASN A 60 -0.17 -16.79 -4.58
N GLY A 61 -0.70 -15.56 -4.64
CA GLY A 61 -2.14 -15.31 -4.70
C GLY A 61 -2.85 -15.68 -3.39
N GLU A 62 -2.15 -15.58 -2.25
CA GLU A 62 -2.71 -15.85 -0.93
C GLU A 62 -1.98 -15.03 0.16
N ALA A 63 -2.72 -14.64 1.19
CA ALA A 63 -2.17 -14.04 2.40
C ALA A 63 -2.27 -15.05 3.53
N THR A 64 -1.15 -15.59 3.99
CA THR A 64 -1.10 -16.56 5.08
C THR A 64 -1.43 -15.91 6.44
N LYS A 65 -1.81 -16.71 7.44
CA LYS A 65 -2.28 -16.18 8.74
C LYS A 65 -1.19 -15.50 9.57
N ASP A 66 0.05 -15.82 9.31
CA ASP A 66 1.25 -15.25 9.94
C ASP A 66 1.62 -13.87 9.40
N MET A 67 1.18 -13.53 8.19
CA MET A 67 1.38 -12.21 7.61
C MET A 67 0.56 -11.14 8.36
N LYS A 68 1.21 -10.06 8.77
CA LYS A 68 0.63 -8.99 9.60
C LYS A 68 0.60 -7.61 8.94
N SER A 69 1.13 -7.50 7.72
CA SER A 69 1.15 -6.22 7.01
C SER A 69 -0.26 -5.75 6.66
N LYS A 70 -0.40 -4.43 6.49
CA LYS A 70 -1.65 -3.83 5.96
C LYS A 70 -2.02 -4.38 4.59
N TYR A 71 -1.04 -4.83 3.80
CA TYR A 71 -1.29 -5.48 2.51
C TYR A 71 -1.97 -6.84 2.69
N ALA A 72 -1.53 -7.64 3.66
CA ALA A 72 -2.13 -8.93 3.96
C ALA A 72 -3.57 -8.77 4.48
N ASP A 73 -3.81 -7.80 5.36
CA ASP A 73 -5.15 -7.49 5.88
C ASP A 73 -6.09 -7.01 4.77
N THR A 74 -5.60 -6.13 3.91
CA THR A 74 -6.34 -5.62 2.76
C THR A 74 -6.67 -6.74 1.77
N TYR A 75 -5.71 -7.63 1.50
CA TYR A 75 -5.93 -8.79 0.64
C TYR A 75 -7.02 -9.69 1.20
N ARG A 76 -6.94 -10.08 2.47
CA ARG A 76 -7.96 -10.91 3.15
C ARG A 76 -9.33 -10.27 3.14
N PHE A 77 -9.39 -8.95 3.37
CA PHE A 77 -10.64 -8.19 3.29
C PHE A 77 -11.28 -8.29 1.90
N PHE A 78 -10.52 -8.01 0.85
CA PHE A 78 -11.05 -8.09 -0.52
C PHE A 78 -11.36 -9.52 -0.95
N GLU A 79 -10.54 -10.49 -0.56
CA GLU A 79 -10.82 -11.91 -0.81
C GLU A 79 -12.17 -12.31 -0.20
N GLY A 80 -12.43 -11.95 1.06
CA GLY A 80 -13.70 -12.19 1.71
C GLY A 80 -14.87 -11.51 1.02
N LYS A 81 -14.71 -10.23 0.66
CA LYS A 81 -15.77 -9.47 -0.04
C LYS A 81 -16.08 -10.00 -1.43
N ILE A 82 -15.08 -10.41 -2.18
CA ILE A 82 -15.27 -11.04 -3.49
C ILE A 82 -15.97 -12.40 -3.32
N GLN A 83 -15.60 -13.17 -2.30
CA GLN A 83 -16.23 -14.45 -2.02
C GLN A 83 -17.71 -14.29 -1.62
N GLU A 84 -18.03 -13.35 -0.73
CA GLU A 84 -19.41 -12.99 -0.35
C GLU A 84 -20.23 -12.63 -1.59
N PHE A 85 -19.69 -11.72 -2.42
CA PHE A 85 -20.36 -11.27 -3.65
C PHE A 85 -20.61 -12.41 -4.65
N LEU A 86 -19.62 -13.27 -4.85
CA LEU A 86 -19.73 -14.39 -5.79
C LEU A 86 -20.63 -15.51 -5.27
N ASN A 87 -20.77 -15.66 -3.95
CA ASN A 87 -21.77 -16.59 -3.36
C ASN A 87 -23.19 -16.10 -3.61
N GLU A 88 -23.43 -14.79 -3.52
CA GLU A 88 -24.73 -14.18 -3.80
C GLU A 88 -25.02 -14.13 -5.31
N TYR A 89 -24.00 -13.85 -6.12
CA TYR A 89 -24.12 -13.67 -7.57
C TYR A 89 -23.13 -14.57 -8.35
N PRO A 90 -23.30 -15.89 -8.38
CA PRO A 90 -22.33 -16.81 -9.00
C PRO A 90 -22.08 -16.55 -10.49
N SER A 91 -23.10 -16.07 -11.21
CA SER A 91 -22.99 -15.74 -12.64
C SER A 91 -22.00 -14.61 -12.96
N TYR A 92 -21.71 -13.75 -11.98
CA TYR A 92 -20.75 -12.64 -12.14
C TYR A 92 -19.30 -13.09 -12.14
N PHE A 93 -18.99 -14.33 -11.77
CA PHE A 93 -17.63 -14.85 -11.77
C PHE A 93 -16.88 -14.59 -13.09
N ALA A 94 -17.54 -14.82 -14.22
CA ALA A 94 -16.96 -14.61 -15.55
C ALA A 94 -16.83 -13.12 -15.93
N PHE A 95 -17.66 -12.25 -15.34
CA PHE A 95 -17.73 -10.83 -15.72
C PHE A 95 -16.95 -9.91 -14.78
N LEU A 96 -16.79 -10.29 -13.50
CA LEU A 96 -16.19 -9.46 -12.48
C LEU A 96 -14.77 -8.95 -12.86
N PRO A 97 -13.84 -9.79 -13.34
CA PRO A 97 -12.52 -9.32 -13.76
C PRO A 97 -12.59 -8.26 -14.86
N ASN A 98 -13.42 -8.48 -15.87
CA ASN A 98 -13.60 -7.52 -16.96
C ASN A 98 -14.23 -6.21 -16.48
N ARG A 99 -15.17 -6.27 -15.53
CA ARG A 99 -15.77 -5.06 -14.93
C ARG A 99 -14.75 -4.26 -14.17
N VAL A 100 -13.93 -4.90 -13.35
CA VAL A 100 -12.85 -4.22 -12.61
C VAL A 100 -11.80 -3.65 -13.55
N LEU A 101 -11.35 -4.42 -14.54
CA LEU A 101 -10.23 -4.02 -15.40
C LEU A 101 -10.61 -3.03 -16.50
N LYS A 102 -11.86 -3.03 -16.98
CA LYS A 102 -12.29 -2.20 -18.12
C LYS A 102 -13.24 -1.07 -17.75
N ASN A 103 -14.03 -1.23 -16.68
CA ASN A 103 -15.06 -0.26 -16.32
C ASN A 103 -14.67 0.60 -15.12
N CYS A 104 -13.65 0.22 -14.33
CA CYS A 104 -13.09 1.10 -13.33
C CYS A 104 -12.11 2.06 -14.00
N ILE A 105 -12.42 3.35 -13.92
CA ILE A 105 -11.55 4.40 -14.43
C ILE A 105 -10.58 4.80 -13.33
N LEU A 106 -9.29 4.56 -13.55
CA LEU A 106 -8.21 5.05 -12.70
C LEU A 106 -7.60 6.28 -13.36
N LEU A 107 -7.47 7.35 -12.58
CA LEU A 107 -6.77 8.55 -13.02
C LEU A 107 -5.31 8.46 -12.56
N PRO A 108 -4.34 8.17 -13.45
CA PRO A 108 -2.93 8.20 -13.08
C PRO A 108 -2.53 9.66 -12.83
N ILE A 109 -1.79 9.88 -11.76
CA ILE A 109 -1.21 11.18 -11.44
C ILE A 109 0.30 10.98 -11.40
N GLU A 110 0.98 11.56 -12.37
CA GLU A 110 2.43 11.58 -12.43
C GLU A 110 2.94 12.87 -11.79
N ALA A 111 4.00 12.77 -11.02
CA ALA A 111 4.66 13.91 -10.41
C ALA A 111 6.11 13.96 -10.87
N GLU A 112 6.51 15.11 -11.39
CA GLU A 112 7.88 15.35 -11.88
C GLU A 112 8.93 15.33 -10.77
N SER A 113 8.50 15.55 -9.52
CA SER A 113 9.36 15.54 -8.35
C SER A 113 8.61 15.05 -7.12
N GLN A 114 9.36 14.61 -6.12
CA GLN A 114 8.82 14.22 -4.83
C GLN A 114 8.06 15.37 -4.13
N ASP A 115 8.54 16.62 -4.27
CA ASP A 115 7.84 17.78 -3.71
C ASP A 115 6.49 18.00 -4.38
N THR A 116 6.42 17.84 -5.69
CA THR A 116 5.17 17.94 -6.45
C THR A 116 4.22 16.81 -6.03
N ALA A 117 4.72 15.59 -5.85
CA ALA A 117 3.94 14.46 -5.35
C ALA A 117 3.34 14.77 -3.97
N LEU A 118 4.14 15.25 -3.02
CA LEU A 118 3.71 15.60 -1.68
C LEU A 118 2.65 16.72 -1.68
N ARG A 119 2.83 17.75 -2.52
CA ARG A 119 1.85 18.83 -2.67
C ARG A 119 0.53 18.31 -3.25
N ILE A 120 0.59 17.45 -4.26
CA ILE A 120 -0.62 16.82 -4.83
C ILE A 120 -1.33 15.98 -3.77
N PHE A 121 -0.58 15.18 -3.02
CA PHE A 121 -1.14 14.37 -1.93
C PHE A 121 -1.80 15.22 -0.85
N SER A 122 -1.14 16.26 -0.36
CA SER A 122 -1.69 17.13 0.69
C SER A 122 -2.95 17.87 0.24
N THR A 123 -3.02 18.33 -1.01
CA THR A 123 -4.19 19.06 -1.52
C THR A 123 -5.34 18.17 -1.96
N LYS A 124 -5.07 16.95 -2.42
CA LYS A 124 -6.12 16.03 -2.88
C LYS A 124 -6.79 15.25 -1.75
N ASN A 125 -6.10 15.02 -0.65
CA ASN A 125 -6.64 14.31 0.52
C ASN A 125 -7.60 15.14 1.39
N ASP A 126 -7.80 16.43 1.10
CA ASP A 126 -8.82 17.25 1.78
C ASP A 126 -10.25 16.71 1.65
N ARG A 127 -10.50 15.78 0.73
CA ARG A 127 -11.81 15.14 0.50
C ARG A 127 -11.92 13.70 1.03
N GLY A 128 -10.86 13.18 1.66
CA GLY A 128 -10.80 11.82 2.20
C GLY A 128 -10.22 11.83 3.62
N LYS A 129 -9.44 10.78 3.96
CA LYS A 129 -8.63 10.78 5.17
C LYS A 129 -7.40 11.66 4.89
N PRO A 130 -7.25 12.81 5.55
CA PRO A 130 -6.08 13.67 5.36
C PRO A 130 -4.82 12.89 5.72
N LEU A 131 -3.70 13.23 5.07
CA LEU A 131 -2.39 12.77 5.52
C LEU A 131 -2.19 13.21 6.96
N SER A 132 -1.69 12.31 7.78
CA SER A 132 -1.27 12.69 9.13
C SER A 132 -0.02 13.58 9.04
N ASP A 133 0.17 14.42 10.06
CA ASP A 133 1.41 15.20 10.17
C ASP A 133 2.62 14.27 10.15
N THR A 134 2.50 13.07 10.71
CA THR A 134 3.51 12.02 10.69
C THR A 134 3.90 11.61 9.26
N ASP A 135 2.91 11.41 8.37
CA ASP A 135 3.17 11.04 6.97
C ASP A 135 3.95 12.15 6.24
N ILE A 136 3.59 13.40 6.51
CA ILE A 136 4.28 14.57 5.94
C ILE A 136 5.72 14.65 6.45
N PHE A 137 5.93 14.48 7.76
CA PHE A 137 7.27 14.46 8.33
C PHE A 137 8.12 13.30 7.81
N LYS A 138 7.54 12.09 7.74
CA LYS A 138 8.21 10.91 7.18
C LYS A 138 8.73 11.20 5.78
N ALA A 139 7.89 11.75 4.92
CA ALA A 139 8.26 12.04 3.55
C ALA A 139 9.35 13.12 3.43
N GLN A 140 9.27 14.18 4.24
CA GLN A 140 10.28 15.25 4.24
C GLN A 140 11.63 14.75 4.77
N LEU A 141 11.63 13.98 5.86
CA LEU A 141 12.85 13.40 6.43
C LEU A 141 13.45 12.36 5.49
N TYR A 142 12.63 11.51 4.87
CA TYR A 142 13.09 10.55 3.87
C TYR A 142 13.81 11.26 2.71
N LYS A 143 13.23 12.35 2.18
CA LYS A 143 13.88 13.16 1.15
C LYS A 143 15.24 13.70 1.61
N TYR A 144 15.30 14.26 2.81
CA TYR A 144 16.53 14.82 3.38
C TYR A 144 17.64 13.78 3.51
N TYR A 145 17.33 12.60 4.06
CA TYR A 145 18.29 11.51 4.22
C TYR A 145 18.65 10.86 2.89
N SER A 146 17.70 10.77 1.94
CA SER A 146 17.96 10.28 0.59
C SER A 146 18.99 11.15 -0.15
N LEU A 147 18.88 12.48 -0.04
CA LEU A 147 19.87 13.42 -0.62
C LEU A 147 21.26 13.29 0.00
N LYS A 148 21.37 12.79 1.24
CA LYS A 148 22.64 12.51 1.90
C LYS A 148 23.21 11.12 1.61
N GLY A 149 22.50 10.26 0.91
CA GLY A 149 22.87 8.85 0.72
C GLY A 149 22.62 7.96 1.94
N GLU A 150 21.87 8.44 2.93
CA GLU A 150 21.60 7.77 4.23
C GLU A 150 20.16 7.22 4.27
N LYS A 151 19.58 6.89 3.12
CA LYS A 151 18.20 6.43 2.97
C LYS A 151 17.90 5.19 3.81
N ASP A 152 18.76 4.17 3.74
CA ASP A 152 18.53 2.88 4.38
C ASP A 152 18.61 3.02 5.91
N GLU A 153 19.55 3.82 6.43
CA GLU A 153 19.63 4.13 7.85
C GLU A 153 18.38 4.85 8.35
N PHE A 154 17.84 5.77 7.56
CA PHE A 154 16.58 6.45 7.90
C PHE A 154 15.42 5.46 8.01
N ILE A 155 15.27 4.53 7.06
CA ILE A 155 14.19 3.54 7.07
C ILE A 155 14.24 2.70 8.35
N VAL A 156 15.42 2.20 8.72
CA VAL A 156 15.61 1.40 9.94
C VAL A 156 15.25 2.21 11.19
N ARG A 157 15.78 3.43 11.32
CA ARG A 157 15.50 4.30 12.49
C ARG A 157 14.04 4.72 12.57
N TRP A 158 13.40 4.95 11.42
CA TRP A 158 11.98 5.28 11.41
C TRP A 158 11.12 4.13 11.91
N LYS A 159 11.43 2.90 11.48
CA LYS A 159 10.74 1.70 11.95
C LYS A 159 10.91 1.47 13.46
N GLU A 160 12.13 1.65 13.97
CA GLU A 160 12.39 1.60 15.41
C GLU A 160 11.54 2.63 16.17
N LEU A 161 11.44 3.84 15.64
CA LEU A 161 10.64 4.91 16.23
C LEU A 161 9.13 4.58 16.21
N GLU A 162 8.61 4.01 15.13
CA GLU A 162 7.24 3.52 15.04
C GLU A 162 6.96 2.47 16.12
N LEU A 163 7.81 1.44 16.24
CA LEU A 163 7.67 0.40 17.25
C LEU A 163 7.73 0.93 18.68
N LEU A 164 8.66 1.85 18.97
CA LEU A 164 8.76 2.49 20.28
C LEU A 164 7.52 3.35 20.59
N SER A 165 7.01 4.06 19.61
CA SER A 165 5.80 4.88 19.80
C SER A 165 4.58 4.03 20.12
N GLU A 166 4.42 2.88 19.48
CA GLU A 166 3.35 1.92 19.75
C GLU A 166 3.43 1.32 21.16
N GLN A 167 4.65 1.14 21.69
CA GLN A 167 4.84 0.65 23.06
C GLN A 167 4.52 1.70 24.14
N ILE A 168 4.73 2.99 23.82
CA ILE A 168 4.60 4.10 24.78
C ILE A 168 3.20 4.71 24.75
N PHE A 169 2.62 4.85 23.57
CA PHE A 169 1.36 5.54 23.36
C PHE A 169 0.25 4.56 22.98
N SER A 170 -0.78 4.48 23.82
CA SER A 170 -1.99 3.72 23.47
C SER A 170 -2.85 4.58 22.54
N SER A 171 -3.21 4.05 21.37
CA SER A 171 -3.98 4.74 20.33
C SER A 171 -5.44 5.00 20.75
N GLN A 172 -5.67 5.94 21.67
CA GLN A 172 -7.02 6.37 22.01
C GLN A 172 -7.56 7.50 21.10
N SER A 173 -6.68 8.21 20.39
CA SER A 173 -7.09 9.37 19.56
C SER A 173 -6.09 9.69 18.45
N GLY A 174 -5.86 8.76 17.50
CA GLY A 174 -4.93 8.98 16.43
C GLY A 174 -3.83 7.92 16.33
N SER A 175 -2.79 8.15 15.55
CA SER A 175 -1.65 7.24 15.53
C SER A 175 -0.70 7.52 16.69
N PRO A 176 -0.03 6.48 17.27
CA PRO A 176 1.01 6.68 18.30
C PRO A 176 2.10 7.67 17.86
N MET A 177 2.44 7.67 16.60
CA MET A 177 3.42 8.59 16.01
C MET A 177 2.95 10.05 16.00
N ASP A 178 1.66 10.32 15.73
CA ASP A 178 1.11 11.67 15.79
C ASP A 178 1.17 12.21 17.23
N GLU A 179 0.90 11.35 18.20
CA GLU A 179 1.02 11.72 19.62
C GLU A 179 2.47 12.01 20.01
N LEU A 180 3.42 11.16 19.57
CA LEU A 180 4.85 11.38 19.76
C LEU A 180 5.30 12.74 19.21
N PHE A 181 4.97 13.04 17.95
CA PHE A 181 5.35 14.30 17.31
C PHE A 181 4.71 15.49 17.99
N THR A 182 3.45 15.40 18.37
CA THR A 182 2.75 16.47 19.14
C THR A 182 3.49 16.77 20.43
N LYS A 183 3.84 15.75 21.23
CA LYS A 183 4.59 15.92 22.48
C LYS A 183 6.01 16.44 22.25
N TYR A 184 6.67 15.98 21.21
CA TYR A 184 7.98 16.48 20.83
C TYR A 184 7.95 17.95 20.44
N MET A 185 6.94 18.40 19.71
CA MET A 185 6.76 19.82 19.36
C MET A 185 6.52 20.68 20.61
N TYR A 186 5.75 20.19 21.59
CA TYR A 186 5.61 20.89 22.86
C TYR A 186 6.93 20.99 23.61
N TYR A 187 7.72 19.91 23.64
CA TYR A 187 9.06 19.93 24.25
C TYR A 187 9.98 20.94 23.58
N LEU A 188 10.04 20.98 22.25
CA LEU A 188 10.86 21.94 21.52
C LEU A 188 10.44 23.38 21.79
N ARG A 189 9.15 23.67 21.80
CA ARG A 189 8.62 25.01 22.14
C ARG A 189 8.99 25.44 23.56
N ALA A 190 8.85 24.53 24.52
CA ALA A 190 9.23 24.78 25.90
C ALA A 190 10.74 25.05 26.04
N LYS A 191 11.58 24.26 25.34
CA LYS A 191 13.03 24.44 25.32
C LYS A 191 13.45 25.78 24.72
N GLN A 192 12.72 26.29 23.73
CA GLN A 192 12.94 27.60 23.10
C GLN A 192 12.33 28.77 23.89
N GLY A 193 11.72 28.52 25.04
CA GLY A 193 11.06 29.55 25.85
C GLY A 193 9.75 30.09 25.26
N ASN A 194 9.20 29.44 24.22
CA ASN A 194 7.98 29.89 23.57
C ASN A 194 6.75 29.37 24.33
N ARG A 195 6.08 30.28 25.09
CA ARG A 195 4.95 29.94 25.96
C ARG A 195 3.57 30.20 25.32
N LYS A 196 3.49 30.60 24.05
CA LYS A 196 2.21 30.83 23.40
C LYS A 196 1.52 29.52 23.10
N THR A 197 0.39 29.25 23.75
CA THR A 197 -0.60 28.25 23.33
C THR A 197 -1.29 28.76 22.07
N THR A 198 -1.32 27.98 21.03
CA THR A 198 -2.25 28.18 19.91
C THR A 198 -3.57 27.59 20.27
#